data_0067c9da4ffd39c1c71948b65caa4039
#
_entry.id   0067c9da4ffd39c1c71948b65caa4039
#
_cell.length_a   1.000
_cell.length_b   1.000
_cell.length_c   1.000
_cell.angle_alpha   90.00
_cell.angle_beta   90.00
_cell.angle_gamma   90.00
#
_symmetry.space_group_name_H-M   'P 1'
#
loop_
_entity.id
_entity.type
_entity.pdbx_description
1 polymer ?
#
loop_
_entity_poly.entity_id
_entity_poly.type
_entity_poly.pdbx_seq_one_letter_code
_entity_poly.pdbx_strand_id
1 'polypeptide(L)'
;MAELTATKWDEGNDYFAATDMQISNINGGTGATNVIPNDVEVLFNFRFCTQSSAESLQAKTYAILDKHFKDSKVTYTIEWNLSGEPFLTPKGDFVDAVVSAIHDVTGTDSRLSTSGGTSDGRFIAPIMNAQVVELGVLNDTIHQIDEKVAVTDLEKLTQIYGKILEKLIA
;
A
#
# COMPACT_ATOMS: atom_id res chain seq x y z
N MET A 1 -22.71 -3.98 -0.70
CA MET A 1 -21.39 -4.26 -0.09
C MET A 1 -20.84 -5.63 -0.51
N ALA A 2 -21.60 -6.72 -0.47
CA ALA A 2 -21.09 -8.06 -0.82
C ALA A 2 -20.51 -8.15 -2.25
N GLU A 3 -21.11 -7.51 -3.25
CA GLU A 3 -20.57 -7.47 -4.60
C GLU A 3 -19.23 -6.70 -4.65
N LEU A 4 -19.10 -5.59 -3.93
CA LEU A 4 -17.87 -4.81 -3.87
C LEU A 4 -16.70 -5.61 -3.30
N THR A 5 -16.91 -6.32 -2.19
CA THR A 5 -15.88 -7.15 -1.57
C THR A 5 -15.55 -8.42 -2.35
N ALA A 6 -16.50 -8.92 -3.15
CA ALA A 6 -16.29 -10.09 -4.01
C ALA A 6 -15.74 -9.72 -5.40
N THR A 7 -15.67 -8.43 -5.72
CA THR A 7 -15.20 -7.97 -7.03
C THR A 7 -13.71 -8.19 -7.18
N LYS A 8 -13.33 -8.84 -8.27
CA LYS A 8 -11.94 -8.86 -8.71
C LYS A 8 -11.65 -7.53 -9.40
N TRP A 9 -10.83 -6.71 -8.77
CA TRP A 9 -10.53 -5.36 -9.22
C TRP A 9 -9.51 -5.36 -10.36
N ASP A 10 -8.44 -6.16 -10.23
CA ASP A 10 -7.40 -6.46 -11.21
C ASP A 10 -6.73 -7.81 -10.93
N GLU A 11 -5.67 -8.13 -11.65
CA GLU A 11 -4.93 -9.39 -11.49
C GLU A 11 -3.67 -9.23 -10.62
N GLY A 12 -3.28 -8.00 -10.28
CA GLY A 12 -1.93 -7.75 -9.77
C GLY A 12 -0.87 -7.96 -10.86
N ASN A 13 0.38 -8.05 -10.44
CA ASN A 13 1.51 -8.35 -11.34
C ASN A 13 2.65 -9.02 -10.56
N ASP A 14 3.81 -9.21 -11.18
CA ASP A 14 4.98 -9.88 -10.58
C ASP A 14 5.47 -9.22 -9.28
N TYR A 15 5.13 -7.95 -9.05
CA TYR A 15 5.58 -7.16 -7.91
C TYR A 15 4.48 -6.82 -6.93
N PHE A 16 3.23 -6.75 -7.38
CA PHE A 16 2.09 -6.35 -6.57
C PHE A 16 1.03 -7.45 -6.52
N ALA A 17 0.49 -7.70 -5.35
CA ALA A 17 -0.75 -8.44 -5.23
C ALA A 17 -1.89 -7.72 -5.99
N ALA A 18 -2.92 -8.47 -6.36
CA ALA A 18 -4.14 -7.89 -6.92
C ALA A 18 -4.74 -6.86 -5.97
N THR A 19 -5.36 -5.84 -6.54
CA THR A 19 -6.09 -4.83 -5.77
C THR A 19 -7.21 -5.47 -4.95
N ASP A 20 -7.24 -5.11 -3.66
CA ASP A 20 -8.23 -5.58 -2.70
C ASP A 20 -9.02 -4.42 -2.09
N MET A 21 -10.30 -4.67 -1.82
CA MET A 21 -11.21 -3.73 -1.18
C MET A 21 -11.66 -4.28 0.17
N GLN A 22 -11.43 -3.53 1.23
CA GLN A 22 -11.71 -3.92 2.60
C GLN A 22 -12.69 -2.96 3.25
N ILE A 23 -13.70 -3.51 3.92
CA ILE A 23 -14.60 -2.74 4.78
C ILE A 23 -14.00 -2.76 6.19
N SER A 24 -13.71 -1.58 6.71
CA SER A 24 -13.15 -1.43 8.06
C SER A 24 -14.19 -1.19 9.12
N ASN A 25 -15.28 -0.48 8.78
CA ASN A 25 -16.37 -0.17 9.71
C ASN A 25 -17.72 -0.14 9.01
N ILE A 26 -18.76 -0.52 9.75
CA ILE A 26 -20.16 -0.33 9.39
C ILE A 26 -20.87 0.20 10.63
N ASN A 27 -21.39 1.41 10.55
CA ASN A 27 -22.07 2.09 11.64
C ASN A 27 -23.52 2.41 11.22
N GLY A 28 -24.46 2.13 12.07
CA GLY A 28 -25.87 2.46 11.80
C GLY A 28 -26.77 2.13 12.97
N GLY A 29 -27.93 2.80 13.00
CA GLY A 29 -28.93 2.61 14.02
C GLY A 29 -28.70 3.37 15.33
N THR A 30 -29.73 3.35 16.17
CA THR A 30 -29.77 4.05 17.48
C THR A 30 -29.49 3.13 18.66
N GLY A 31 -29.24 1.84 18.40
CA GLY A 31 -29.18 0.79 19.44
C GLY A 31 -30.55 0.22 19.84
N ALA A 32 -31.65 0.79 19.39
CA ALA A 32 -32.99 0.28 19.67
C ALA A 32 -33.32 -0.91 18.77
N THR A 33 -33.86 -1.99 19.34
CA THR A 33 -34.13 -3.25 18.61
C THR A 33 -35.33 -3.20 17.67
N ASN A 34 -36.16 -2.17 17.80
CA ASN A 34 -37.43 -1.99 17.07
C ASN A 34 -37.42 -0.77 16.14
N VAL A 35 -36.26 -0.17 15.89
CA VAL A 35 -36.09 0.98 14.99
C VAL A 35 -35.15 0.61 13.84
N ILE A 36 -35.69 0.74 12.61
CA ILE A 36 -34.88 0.58 11.40
C ILE A 36 -34.03 1.86 11.21
N PRO A 37 -32.72 1.74 11.00
CA PRO A 37 -31.86 2.88 10.73
C PRO A 37 -32.30 3.66 9.49
N ASN A 38 -32.23 5.00 9.57
CA ASN A 38 -32.46 5.85 8.40
C ASN A 38 -31.26 5.87 7.46
N ASP A 39 -30.07 5.74 8.03
CA ASP A 39 -28.79 5.78 7.33
C ASP A 39 -27.81 4.75 7.89
N VAL A 40 -26.84 4.39 7.06
CA VAL A 40 -25.72 3.51 7.41
C VAL A 40 -24.46 4.11 6.83
N GLU A 41 -23.48 4.33 7.68
CA GLU A 41 -22.13 4.71 7.28
C GLU A 41 -21.26 3.47 7.09
N VAL A 42 -20.51 3.43 5.99
CA VAL A 42 -19.57 2.34 5.71
C VAL A 42 -18.20 2.94 5.41
N LEU A 43 -17.19 2.60 6.23
CA LEU A 43 -15.81 2.95 5.95
C LEU A 43 -15.13 1.78 5.23
N PHE A 44 -14.52 2.08 4.13
CA PHE A 44 -13.80 1.10 3.31
C PHE A 44 -12.51 1.70 2.75
N ASN A 45 -11.59 0.84 2.35
CA ASN A 45 -10.36 1.26 1.69
C ASN A 45 -9.99 0.29 0.56
N PHE A 46 -9.17 0.78 -0.35
CA PHE A 46 -8.49 0.00 -1.36
C PHE A 46 -7.00 -0.10 -1.06
N ARG A 47 -6.47 -1.31 -1.20
CA ARG A 47 -5.05 -1.57 -1.36
C ARG A 47 -4.83 -1.90 -2.82
N PHE A 48 -4.32 -0.96 -3.59
CA PHE A 48 -4.29 -1.09 -5.04
C PHE A 48 -2.87 -1.08 -5.61
N CYS A 49 -2.73 -1.71 -6.75
CA CYS A 49 -1.48 -1.87 -7.47
C CYS A 49 -1.42 -0.98 -8.71
N THR A 50 -0.30 -1.02 -9.42
CA THR A 50 -0.06 -0.21 -10.63
C THR A 50 -0.93 -0.58 -11.84
N GLN A 51 -1.80 -1.59 -11.74
CA GLN A 51 -2.79 -1.94 -12.79
C GLN A 51 -4.10 -1.17 -12.64
N SER A 52 -4.35 -0.59 -11.47
CA SER A 52 -5.53 0.22 -11.17
C SER A 52 -5.12 1.67 -10.89
N SER A 53 -6.01 2.61 -11.13
CA SER A 53 -5.88 4.00 -10.69
C SER A 53 -7.03 4.36 -9.76
N ALA A 54 -6.86 5.44 -8.99
CA ALA A 54 -7.91 5.96 -8.12
C ALA A 54 -9.21 6.19 -8.89
N GLU A 55 -9.14 6.79 -10.09
CA GLU A 55 -10.28 7.08 -10.96
C GLU A 55 -10.97 5.80 -11.45
N SER A 56 -10.20 4.77 -11.83
CA SER A 56 -10.75 3.51 -12.30
C SER A 56 -11.50 2.75 -11.20
N LEU A 57 -10.96 2.77 -9.98
CA LEU A 57 -11.57 2.18 -8.80
C LEU A 57 -12.85 2.92 -8.39
N GLN A 58 -12.83 4.25 -8.42
CA GLN A 58 -14.01 5.08 -8.18
C GLN A 58 -15.11 4.79 -9.20
N ALA A 59 -14.79 4.84 -10.49
CA ALA A 59 -15.76 4.59 -11.56
C ALA A 59 -16.42 3.21 -11.44
N LYS A 60 -15.61 2.16 -11.17
CA LYS A 60 -16.11 0.80 -11.00
C LYS A 60 -16.97 0.66 -9.73
N THR A 61 -16.59 1.35 -8.64
CA THR A 61 -17.37 1.38 -7.40
C THR A 61 -18.74 2.02 -7.63
N TYR A 62 -18.78 3.20 -8.28
CA TYR A 62 -20.03 3.86 -8.62
C TYR A 62 -20.91 2.99 -9.52
N ALA A 63 -20.34 2.35 -10.55
CA ALA A 63 -21.10 1.48 -11.44
C ALA A 63 -21.77 0.30 -10.70
N ILE A 64 -21.08 -0.28 -9.71
CA ILE A 64 -21.65 -1.36 -8.89
C ILE A 64 -22.77 -0.82 -7.99
N LEU A 65 -22.56 0.31 -7.33
CA LEU A 65 -23.56 0.90 -6.44
C LEU A 65 -24.80 1.37 -7.22
N ASP A 66 -24.61 2.07 -8.33
CA ASP A 66 -25.70 2.54 -9.18
C ASP A 66 -26.57 1.37 -9.70
N LYS A 67 -25.93 0.26 -10.09
CA LYS A 67 -26.64 -0.97 -10.47
C LYS A 67 -27.59 -1.45 -9.36
N HIS A 68 -27.15 -1.39 -8.09
CA HIS A 68 -27.96 -1.85 -6.95
C HIS A 68 -29.02 -0.84 -6.50
N PHE A 69 -28.77 0.44 -6.66
CA PHE A 69 -29.67 1.49 -6.14
C PHE A 69 -30.60 2.08 -7.20
N LYS A 70 -30.40 1.76 -8.48
CA LYS A 70 -31.16 2.28 -9.62
C LYS A 70 -32.69 2.31 -9.43
N ASP A 71 -33.23 1.23 -8.89
CA ASP A 71 -34.69 1.05 -8.74
C ASP A 71 -35.11 1.18 -7.25
N SER A 72 -34.25 1.72 -6.40
CA SER A 72 -34.52 1.91 -4.98
C SER A 72 -34.78 3.38 -4.65
N LYS A 73 -35.29 3.62 -3.43
CA LYS A 73 -35.41 4.98 -2.86
C LYS A 73 -34.17 5.37 -2.07
N VAL A 74 -33.15 4.52 -2.04
CA VAL A 74 -31.91 4.75 -1.31
C VAL A 74 -31.02 5.67 -2.13
N THR A 75 -30.50 6.67 -1.48
CA THR A 75 -29.43 7.55 -2.01
C THR A 75 -28.12 7.25 -1.28
N TYR A 76 -27.01 7.53 -1.91
CA TYR A 76 -25.70 7.41 -1.28
C TYR A 76 -24.78 8.55 -1.68
N THR A 77 -23.80 8.82 -0.86
CA THR A 77 -22.67 9.71 -1.14
C THR A 77 -21.39 8.97 -0.79
N ILE A 78 -20.29 9.25 -1.50
CA ILE A 78 -18.98 8.71 -1.17
C ILE A 78 -18.00 9.87 -1.07
N GLU A 79 -17.26 9.91 0.02
CA GLU A 79 -16.10 10.79 0.18
C GLU A 79 -14.85 9.97 -0.12
N TRP A 80 -14.01 10.47 -1.03
CA TRP A 80 -12.78 9.82 -1.43
C TRP A 80 -11.57 10.56 -0.90
N ASN A 81 -10.66 9.79 -0.30
CA ASN A 81 -9.36 10.30 0.14
C ASN A 81 -8.26 9.42 -0.44
N LEU A 82 -7.45 9.98 -1.33
CA LEU A 82 -6.28 9.31 -1.88
C LEU A 82 -5.08 9.56 -0.98
N SER A 83 -4.62 8.54 -0.28
CA SER A 83 -3.44 8.64 0.59
C SER A 83 -2.11 8.54 -0.17
N GLY A 84 -2.12 8.03 -1.40
CA GLY A 84 -0.95 7.94 -2.27
C GLY A 84 -1.16 6.95 -3.42
N GLU A 85 -0.36 7.12 -4.46
CA GLU A 85 -0.34 6.23 -5.61
C GLU A 85 0.70 5.12 -5.41
N PRO A 86 0.46 3.91 -5.95
CA PRO A 86 1.48 2.88 -5.98
C PRO A 86 2.62 3.28 -6.93
N PHE A 87 3.85 2.99 -6.53
CA PHE A 87 5.01 3.20 -7.39
C PHE A 87 5.87 1.94 -7.47
N LEU A 88 6.61 1.80 -8.55
CA LEU A 88 7.58 0.74 -8.74
C LEU A 88 8.87 1.33 -9.29
N THR A 89 9.96 1.18 -8.56
CA THR A 89 11.29 1.51 -9.07
C THR A 89 11.74 0.44 -10.06
N PRO A 90 12.06 0.81 -11.30
CA PRO A 90 12.53 -0.16 -12.30
C PRO A 90 13.87 -0.77 -11.88
N LYS A 91 14.12 -2.01 -12.29
CA LYS A 91 15.44 -2.63 -12.15
C LYS A 91 16.48 -1.83 -12.95
N GLY A 92 17.69 -1.76 -12.44
CA GLY A 92 18.81 -1.05 -13.06
C GLY A 92 19.89 -0.74 -12.04
N ASP A 93 20.86 0.07 -12.45
CA ASP A 93 22.11 0.33 -11.72
C ASP A 93 21.89 0.72 -10.24
N PHE A 94 20.86 1.51 -9.95
CA PHE A 94 20.54 1.91 -8.58
C PHE A 94 20.09 0.73 -7.72
N VAL A 95 19.14 -0.07 -8.22
CA VAL A 95 18.64 -1.25 -7.50
C VAL A 95 19.76 -2.29 -7.36
N ASP A 96 20.55 -2.49 -8.42
CA ASP A 96 21.66 -3.44 -8.43
C ASP A 96 22.77 -3.02 -7.44
N ALA A 97 23.06 -1.72 -7.33
CA ALA A 97 24.00 -1.19 -6.33
C ALA A 97 23.52 -1.47 -4.91
N VAL A 98 22.22 -1.29 -4.64
CA VAL A 98 21.63 -1.58 -3.32
C VAL A 98 21.71 -3.06 -2.99
N VAL A 99 21.26 -3.93 -3.90
CA VAL A 99 21.30 -5.39 -3.73
C VAL A 99 22.72 -5.88 -3.49
N SER A 100 23.66 -5.43 -4.32
CA SER A 100 25.09 -5.78 -4.19
C SER A 100 25.67 -5.30 -2.86
N ALA A 101 25.37 -4.08 -2.43
CA ALA A 101 25.85 -3.55 -1.16
C ALA A 101 25.34 -4.35 0.06
N ILE A 102 24.09 -4.79 0.02
CA ILE A 102 23.52 -5.66 1.06
C ILE A 102 24.30 -6.98 1.10
N HIS A 103 24.49 -7.61 -0.06
CA HIS A 103 25.23 -8.86 -0.14
C HIS A 103 26.68 -8.72 0.38
N ASP A 104 27.38 -7.66 -0.04
CA ASP A 104 28.77 -7.41 0.36
C ASP A 104 28.95 -7.29 1.88
N VAL A 105 27.96 -6.73 2.58
CA VAL A 105 28.03 -6.50 4.03
C VAL A 105 27.47 -7.67 4.84
N THR A 106 26.40 -8.31 4.35
CA THR A 106 25.65 -9.31 5.13
C THR A 106 25.87 -10.74 4.66
N GLY A 107 26.36 -10.95 3.44
CA GLY A 107 26.39 -12.25 2.78
C GLY A 107 24.99 -12.81 2.40
N THR A 108 23.95 -11.98 2.49
CA THR A 108 22.56 -12.39 2.25
C THR A 108 22.06 -11.88 0.91
N ASP A 109 21.41 -12.73 0.15
CA ASP A 109 20.71 -12.34 -1.07
C ASP A 109 19.38 -11.68 -0.70
N SER A 110 19.24 -10.40 -1.07
CA SER A 110 18.02 -9.65 -0.79
C SER A 110 16.93 -9.94 -1.81
N ARG A 111 15.69 -10.00 -1.32
CA ARG A 111 14.50 -10.13 -2.15
C ARG A 111 13.90 -8.76 -2.42
N LEU A 112 13.76 -8.41 -3.69
CA LEU A 112 12.99 -7.24 -4.10
C LEU A 112 11.49 -7.49 -3.91
N SER A 113 10.80 -6.58 -3.25
CA SER A 113 9.36 -6.69 -3.03
C SER A 113 8.72 -5.30 -2.93
N THR A 114 7.42 -5.24 -3.08
CA THR A 114 6.57 -4.06 -2.81
C THR A 114 5.76 -4.23 -1.53
N SER A 115 6.09 -5.25 -0.73
CA SER A 115 5.45 -5.51 0.55
C SER A 115 6.04 -4.63 1.65
N GLY A 116 5.25 -4.37 2.66
CA GLY A 116 5.65 -3.59 3.83
C GLY A 116 4.73 -2.41 4.10
N GLY A 117 5.20 -1.48 4.91
CA GLY A 117 4.47 -0.26 5.23
C GLY A 117 4.47 0.73 4.08
N THR A 118 3.68 1.75 4.22
CA THR A 118 3.67 2.90 3.31
C THR A 118 4.67 3.94 3.82
N SER A 119 5.49 4.49 2.93
CA SER A 119 6.47 5.53 3.24
C SER A 119 6.26 6.78 2.41
N ASP A 120 7.05 7.81 2.67
CA ASP A 120 7.09 9.03 1.86
C ASP A 120 7.66 8.79 0.44
N GLY A 121 8.23 7.62 0.17
CA GLY A 121 8.61 7.17 -1.16
C GLY A 121 7.49 7.29 -2.19
N ARG A 122 6.25 7.09 -1.77
CA ARG A 122 5.03 7.26 -2.59
C ARG A 122 4.84 8.69 -3.12
N PHE A 123 5.40 9.68 -2.46
CA PHE A 123 5.39 11.07 -2.89
C PHE A 123 6.67 11.43 -3.65
N ILE A 124 7.81 10.94 -3.17
CA ILE A 124 9.13 11.24 -3.77
C ILE A 124 9.20 10.67 -5.18
N ALA A 125 8.83 9.41 -5.37
CA ALA A 125 8.92 8.77 -6.68
C ALA A 125 8.16 9.52 -7.79
N PRO A 126 6.85 9.80 -7.67
CA PRO A 126 6.11 10.48 -8.73
C PRO A 126 6.40 11.99 -8.82
N ILE A 127 6.58 12.70 -7.68
CA ILE A 127 6.76 14.16 -7.69
C ILE A 127 8.15 14.54 -8.22
N MET A 128 9.17 13.81 -7.79
CA MET A 128 10.56 14.07 -8.18
C MET A 128 10.97 13.31 -9.43
N ASN A 129 10.12 12.43 -9.95
CA ASN A 129 10.47 11.46 -10.99
C ASN A 129 11.77 10.72 -10.66
N ALA A 130 11.90 10.29 -9.40
CA ALA A 130 13.09 9.70 -8.85
C ALA A 130 12.91 8.20 -8.60
N GLN A 131 14.00 7.45 -8.70
CA GLN A 131 14.04 6.08 -8.23
C GLN A 131 14.08 6.05 -6.70
N VAL A 132 13.26 5.21 -6.09
CA VAL A 132 13.19 5.06 -4.65
C VAL A 132 13.34 3.59 -4.29
N VAL A 133 14.24 3.30 -3.36
CA VAL A 133 14.38 2.00 -2.71
C VAL A 133 14.25 2.20 -1.21
N GLU A 134 13.39 1.43 -0.60
CA GLU A 134 13.23 1.43 0.85
C GLU A 134 14.14 0.35 1.44
N LEU A 135 15.09 0.78 2.24
CA LEU A 135 16.04 -0.07 2.92
C LEU A 135 16.16 0.38 4.37
N GLY A 136 15.92 -0.52 5.29
CA GLY A 136 15.98 -0.25 6.72
C GLY A 136 16.48 -1.46 7.51
N VAL A 137 16.34 -1.35 8.82
CA VAL A 137 16.57 -2.45 9.75
C VAL A 137 15.44 -3.49 9.67
N LEU A 138 15.66 -4.66 10.28
CA LEU A 138 14.60 -5.66 10.40
C LEU A 138 13.41 -5.10 11.17
N ASN A 139 12.22 -5.41 10.70
CA ASN A 139 10.97 -4.86 11.22
C ASN A 139 10.13 -5.86 12.03
N ASP A 140 10.76 -6.86 12.61
CA ASP A 140 10.09 -7.96 13.32
C ASP A 140 9.18 -7.49 14.48
N THR A 141 9.48 -6.34 15.06
CA THR A 141 8.72 -5.77 16.18
C THR A 141 7.99 -4.47 15.82
N ILE A 142 7.86 -4.15 14.53
CA ILE A 142 7.17 -2.93 14.08
C ILE A 142 5.74 -2.86 14.63
N HIS A 143 5.34 -1.72 15.15
CA HIS A 143 4.02 -1.48 15.76
C HIS A 143 3.71 -2.31 17.02
N GLN A 144 4.70 -2.98 17.60
CA GLN A 144 4.54 -3.71 18.86
C GLN A 144 4.91 -2.82 20.06
N ILE A 145 4.38 -3.17 21.23
CA ILE A 145 4.86 -2.61 22.50
C ILE A 145 6.33 -3.05 22.66
N ASP A 146 7.20 -2.12 23.06
CA ASP A 146 8.65 -2.34 23.16
C ASP A 146 9.31 -2.61 21.79
N GLU A 147 8.87 -1.93 20.74
CA GLU A 147 9.51 -1.95 19.44
C GLU A 147 11.02 -1.69 19.57
N LYS A 148 11.82 -2.55 18.93
CA LYS A 148 13.26 -2.56 19.10
C LYS A 148 13.99 -3.04 17.86
N VAL A 149 15.26 -2.66 17.78
CA VAL A 149 16.21 -3.13 16.76
C VAL A 149 17.54 -3.51 17.44
N ALA A 150 18.24 -4.47 16.87
CA ALA A 150 19.57 -4.81 17.34
C ALA A 150 20.57 -3.69 16.98
N VAL A 151 21.43 -3.29 17.91
CA VAL A 151 22.45 -2.25 17.66
C VAL A 151 23.39 -2.68 16.52
N THR A 152 23.72 -3.97 16.43
CA THR A 152 24.53 -4.53 15.35
C THR A 152 23.92 -4.35 13.96
N ASP A 153 22.59 -4.25 13.85
CA ASP A 153 21.93 -4.04 12.57
C ASP A 153 22.02 -2.57 12.13
N LEU A 154 22.10 -1.63 13.06
CA LEU A 154 22.40 -0.22 12.76
C LEU A 154 23.81 -0.05 12.20
N GLU A 155 24.79 -0.78 12.76
CA GLU A 155 26.15 -0.77 12.27
C GLU A 155 26.25 -1.33 10.85
N LYS A 156 25.60 -2.48 10.59
CA LYS A 156 25.52 -3.08 9.25
C LYS A 156 24.82 -2.15 8.26
N LEU A 157 23.70 -1.53 8.66
CA LEU A 157 22.97 -0.62 7.80
C LEU A 157 23.81 0.59 7.40
N THR A 158 24.59 1.13 8.33
CA THR A 158 25.53 2.22 8.05
C THR A 158 26.58 1.80 7.02
N GLN A 159 27.13 0.58 7.14
CA GLN A 159 28.09 0.04 6.16
C GLN A 159 27.43 -0.18 4.78
N ILE A 160 26.19 -0.66 4.75
CA ILE A 160 25.45 -0.87 3.49
C ILE A 160 25.25 0.47 2.78
N TYR A 161 24.79 1.52 3.48
CA TYR A 161 24.64 2.86 2.87
C TYR A 161 25.97 3.41 2.36
N GLY A 162 27.06 3.23 3.11
CA GLY A 162 28.41 3.59 2.63
C GLY A 162 28.77 2.89 1.32
N LYS A 163 28.52 1.58 1.24
CA LYS A 163 28.76 0.80 0.02
C LYS A 163 27.88 1.21 -1.16
N ILE A 164 26.61 1.55 -0.91
CA ILE A 164 25.73 2.07 -1.96
C ILE A 164 26.30 3.37 -2.55
N LEU A 165 26.70 4.30 -1.69
CA LEU A 165 27.30 5.56 -2.14
C LEU A 165 28.59 5.34 -2.92
N GLU A 166 29.50 4.46 -2.46
CA GLU A 166 30.71 4.09 -3.19
C GLU A 166 30.39 3.57 -4.61
N LYS A 167 29.36 2.72 -4.75
CA LYS A 167 28.97 2.13 -6.05
C LYS A 167 28.30 3.11 -7.02
N LEU A 168 27.68 4.17 -6.49
CA LEU A 168 26.91 5.13 -7.32
C LEU A 168 27.70 6.39 -7.68
N ILE A 169 28.73 6.75 -6.89
CA ILE A 169 29.45 8.02 -7.02
C ILE A 169 30.90 7.80 -7.49
N ALA A 170 31.39 6.57 -7.47
CA ALA A 170 32.78 6.23 -7.86
C ALA A 170 33.02 6.27 -9.36
#